data_ee86d8f524a1b687caf373c28fd146d6
#
_entry.id   ee86d8f524a1b687caf373c28fd146d6
#
_cell.length_a   1.000
_cell.length_b   1.000
_cell.length_c   1.000
_cell.angle_alpha   90.00
_cell.angle_beta   90.00
_cell.angle_gamma   90.00
#
_symmetry.space_group_name_H-M   'P 1'
#
loop_
_entity.id
_entity.type
_entity.pdbx_description
1 polymer ?
#
loop_
_entity_poly.entity_id
_entity_poly.type
_entity_poly.pdbx_seq_one_letter_code
_entity_poly.pdbx_strand_id
1 'polypeptide(L)'
;MDNKHLMDLLLQFQGGQIDLDAAMNRLKTLPYENLGYARIDNHRCVRTGVSEVIYCEGKTIEQTQGIVQRLSRHHDNILATRASREVYEGIREVTEDCQYHSLARIVVINPREIDRVGNIAVVTAGTSDIPVAEEAAVTAEYLGNRVNRIYDAGVAGIHRILNVREELYQANVAVVVAGMEGALTSVVGGLVSCPVIGVPTSIGYGASFGGVSALLCMLNSCASGVSVVNIDNGFGAGYQASLINKIGTRHHENCKTNTSDADQPDDISDAGSDSDNTMKKAS
;
A
#
# COMPACT_ATOMS: atom_id res chain seq x y z
N MET A 1 11.09 -14.80 -1.40
CA MET A 1 11.97 -14.49 -0.23
C MET A 1 11.90 -12.99 0.01
N ASP A 2 11.49 -12.54 1.17
CA ASP A 2 11.49 -11.12 1.54
C ASP A 2 12.88 -10.64 2.00
N ASN A 3 13.02 -9.33 2.21
CA ASN A 3 14.32 -8.75 2.61
C ASN A 3 14.83 -9.29 3.96
N LYS A 4 13.93 -9.67 4.87
CA LYS A 4 14.29 -10.23 6.18
C LYS A 4 14.91 -11.63 5.99
N HIS A 5 14.25 -12.50 5.24
CA HIS A 5 14.76 -13.85 4.94
C HIS A 5 16.06 -13.81 4.14
N LEU A 6 16.22 -12.83 3.24
CA LEU A 6 17.49 -12.63 2.52
C LEU A 6 18.61 -12.19 3.47
N MET A 7 18.33 -11.26 4.37
CA MET A 7 19.28 -10.82 5.38
C MET A 7 19.67 -11.97 6.30
N ASP A 8 18.69 -12.75 6.79
CA ASP A 8 18.93 -13.92 7.64
C ASP A 8 19.81 -14.96 6.91
N LEU A 9 19.59 -15.20 5.62
CA LEU A 9 20.42 -16.09 4.80
C LEU A 9 21.87 -15.59 4.74
N LEU A 10 22.09 -14.30 4.50
CA LEU A 10 23.41 -13.71 4.44
C LEU A 10 24.12 -13.73 5.81
N LEU A 11 23.40 -13.49 6.90
CA LEU A 11 23.92 -13.59 8.27
C LEU A 11 24.29 -15.04 8.62
N GLN A 12 23.49 -16.04 8.24
CA GLN A 12 23.81 -17.46 8.42
C GLN A 12 25.09 -17.86 7.65
N PHE A 13 25.26 -17.35 6.43
CA PHE A 13 26.48 -17.57 5.66
C PHE A 13 27.69 -16.88 6.30
N GLN A 14 27.56 -15.60 6.69
CA GLN A 14 28.62 -14.85 7.37
C GLN A 14 29.01 -15.48 8.72
N GLY A 15 28.04 -16.03 9.47
CA GLY A 15 28.24 -16.72 10.73
C GLY A 15 28.74 -18.18 10.58
N GLY A 16 28.98 -18.67 9.37
CA GLY A 16 29.47 -20.03 9.10
C GLY A 16 28.43 -21.15 9.39
N GLN A 17 27.16 -20.81 9.56
CA GLN A 17 26.08 -21.78 9.81
C GLN A 17 25.68 -22.54 8.55
N ILE A 18 25.92 -21.96 7.38
CA ILE A 18 25.75 -22.55 6.07
C ILE A 18 27.00 -22.31 5.22
N ASP A 19 27.33 -23.24 4.33
CA ASP A 19 28.41 -23.07 3.37
C ASP A 19 27.99 -22.26 2.14
N LEU A 20 28.96 -21.93 1.29
CA LEU A 20 28.75 -21.15 0.07
C LEU A 20 27.80 -21.88 -0.91
N ASP A 21 27.92 -23.20 -1.03
CA ASP A 21 27.11 -23.98 -1.96
C ASP A 21 25.63 -23.99 -1.50
N ALA A 22 25.37 -24.15 -0.22
CA ALA A 22 24.04 -24.05 0.35
C ALA A 22 23.44 -22.65 0.17
N ALA A 23 24.23 -21.58 0.42
CA ALA A 23 23.80 -20.21 0.17
C ALA A 23 23.48 -19.96 -1.31
N MET A 24 24.38 -20.36 -2.21
CA MET A 24 24.18 -20.23 -3.65
C MET A 24 22.98 -21.03 -4.17
N ASN A 25 22.72 -22.24 -3.64
CA ASN A 25 21.55 -23.02 -4.04
C ASN A 25 20.24 -22.34 -3.61
N ARG A 26 20.19 -21.72 -2.43
CA ARG A 26 19.03 -20.91 -1.99
C ARG A 26 18.85 -19.66 -2.85
N LEU A 27 19.93 -18.99 -3.26
CA LEU A 27 19.88 -17.81 -4.13
C LEU A 27 19.47 -18.14 -5.57
N LYS A 28 19.81 -19.32 -6.10
CA LYS A 28 19.41 -19.75 -7.45
C LYS A 28 17.91 -19.90 -7.64
N THR A 29 17.16 -20.20 -6.58
CA THR A 29 15.69 -20.30 -6.61
C THR A 29 14.99 -18.95 -6.47
N LEU A 30 15.73 -17.86 -6.22
CA LEU A 30 15.18 -16.52 -6.03
C LEU A 30 14.40 -15.95 -7.21
N PRO A 31 14.81 -16.13 -8.51
CA PRO A 31 14.09 -15.44 -9.58
C PRO A 31 12.66 -15.91 -9.71
N TYR A 32 12.41 -17.20 -9.76
CA TYR A 32 11.07 -17.78 -9.79
C TYR A 32 11.11 -19.30 -9.58
N GLU A 33 10.00 -19.86 -9.09
CA GLU A 33 9.75 -21.31 -9.03
C GLU A 33 8.68 -21.69 -10.05
N ASN A 34 8.93 -22.74 -10.85
CA ASN A 34 8.01 -23.19 -11.88
C ASN A 34 7.22 -24.41 -11.41
N LEU A 35 5.90 -24.27 -11.29
CA LEU A 35 4.96 -25.33 -10.93
C LEU A 35 4.35 -26.04 -12.15
N GLY A 36 4.79 -25.71 -13.38
CA GLY A 36 4.20 -26.17 -14.62
C GLY A 36 3.02 -25.29 -15.08
N TYR A 37 2.05 -25.08 -14.23
CA TYR A 37 0.89 -24.21 -14.48
C TYR A 37 1.07 -22.77 -13.97
N ALA A 38 2.01 -22.50 -13.08
CA ALA A 38 2.32 -21.18 -12.56
C ALA A 38 3.82 -20.97 -12.39
N ARG A 39 4.26 -19.73 -12.47
CA ARG A 39 5.64 -19.32 -12.16
C ARG A 39 5.55 -18.31 -11.01
N ILE A 40 6.08 -18.70 -9.87
CA ILE A 40 6.03 -17.90 -8.63
C ILE A 40 7.23 -16.97 -8.60
N ASP A 41 7.01 -15.66 -8.56
CA ASP A 41 8.08 -14.64 -8.51
C ASP A 41 8.59 -14.45 -7.06
N ASN A 42 9.55 -15.25 -6.67
CA ASN A 42 10.17 -15.17 -5.34
C ASN A 42 11.03 -13.91 -5.14
N HIS A 43 11.38 -13.21 -6.22
CA HIS A 43 12.22 -12.01 -6.18
C HIS A 43 11.40 -10.70 -6.10
N ARG A 44 10.08 -10.76 -6.26
CA ARG A 44 9.22 -9.58 -6.31
C ARG A 44 9.33 -8.73 -5.04
N CYS A 45 9.33 -9.35 -3.87
CA CYS A 45 9.43 -8.63 -2.60
C CYS A 45 10.73 -7.81 -2.48
N VAL A 46 11.85 -8.38 -2.95
CA VAL A 46 13.16 -7.68 -2.96
C VAL A 46 13.15 -6.46 -3.88
N ARG A 47 12.46 -6.54 -5.04
CA ARG A 47 12.38 -5.43 -6.01
C ARG A 47 11.38 -4.36 -5.64
N THR A 48 10.21 -4.77 -5.14
CA THR A 48 9.05 -3.88 -4.97
C THR A 48 8.65 -3.65 -3.52
N GLY A 49 9.25 -4.38 -2.57
CA GLY A 49 8.87 -4.35 -1.16
C GLY A 49 7.55 -5.07 -0.84
N VAL A 50 6.93 -5.72 -1.82
CA VAL A 50 5.64 -6.41 -1.69
C VAL A 50 5.76 -7.83 -2.23
N SER A 51 5.29 -8.81 -1.46
CA SER A 51 5.21 -10.22 -1.88
C SER A 51 4.34 -10.37 -3.13
N GLU A 52 4.49 -11.50 -3.83
CA GLU A 52 3.57 -11.84 -4.92
C GLU A 52 2.14 -11.96 -4.40
N VAL A 53 1.20 -11.45 -5.20
CA VAL A 53 -0.23 -11.47 -4.89
C VAL A 53 -0.91 -12.53 -5.76
N ILE A 54 -1.73 -13.35 -5.12
CA ILE A 54 -2.46 -14.42 -5.80
C ILE A 54 -3.79 -13.86 -6.30
N TYR A 55 -3.98 -13.78 -7.61
CA TYR A 55 -5.27 -13.49 -8.20
C TYR A 55 -6.05 -14.81 -8.36
N CYS A 56 -7.09 -15.02 -7.54
CA CYS A 56 -7.76 -16.31 -7.45
C CYS A 56 -8.81 -16.54 -8.56
N GLU A 57 -9.39 -15.47 -9.11
CA GLU A 57 -10.43 -15.60 -10.13
C GLU A 57 -9.90 -16.31 -11.38
N GLY A 58 -10.62 -17.33 -11.83
CA GLY A 58 -10.21 -18.17 -12.96
C GLY A 58 -9.17 -19.26 -12.66
N LYS A 59 -8.71 -19.37 -11.40
CA LYS A 59 -7.87 -20.50 -10.94
C LYS A 59 -8.71 -21.58 -10.31
N THR A 60 -8.27 -22.83 -10.42
CA THR A 60 -8.84 -23.93 -9.64
C THR A 60 -8.39 -23.85 -8.18
N ILE A 61 -9.09 -24.56 -7.30
CA ILE A 61 -8.71 -24.64 -5.87
C ILE A 61 -7.32 -25.25 -5.74
N GLU A 62 -7.04 -26.34 -6.46
CA GLU A 62 -5.74 -27.03 -6.42
C GLU A 62 -4.59 -26.13 -6.92
N GLN A 63 -4.82 -25.32 -7.96
CA GLN A 63 -3.84 -24.35 -8.42
C GLN A 63 -3.55 -23.30 -7.34
N THR A 64 -4.58 -22.79 -6.69
CA THR A 64 -4.44 -21.81 -5.61
C THR A 64 -3.72 -22.41 -4.42
N GLN A 65 -4.09 -23.62 -3.99
CA GLN A 65 -3.42 -24.37 -2.91
C GLN A 65 -1.93 -24.57 -3.20
N GLY A 66 -1.58 -25.01 -4.40
CA GLY A 66 -0.18 -25.23 -4.78
C GLY A 66 0.65 -23.94 -4.75
N ILE A 67 0.08 -22.79 -5.16
CA ILE A 67 0.73 -21.48 -5.07
C ILE A 67 0.90 -21.07 -3.61
N VAL A 68 -0.16 -21.18 -2.80
CA VAL A 68 -0.15 -20.86 -1.36
C VAL A 68 0.93 -21.66 -0.63
N GLN A 69 0.99 -22.97 -0.82
CA GLN A 69 2.00 -23.84 -0.20
C GLN A 69 3.44 -23.44 -0.50
N ARG A 70 3.69 -22.83 -1.66
CA ARG A 70 5.04 -22.37 -2.02
C ARG A 70 5.35 -21.00 -1.44
N LEU A 71 4.44 -20.04 -1.59
CA LEU A 71 4.64 -18.67 -1.10
C LEU A 71 4.72 -18.63 0.43
N SER A 72 3.87 -19.38 1.14
CA SER A 72 3.80 -19.39 2.61
C SER A 72 5.08 -19.87 3.31
N ARG A 73 5.98 -20.55 2.59
CA ARG A 73 7.28 -20.99 3.13
C ARG A 73 8.27 -19.84 3.35
N HIS A 74 8.09 -18.74 2.63
CA HIS A 74 9.10 -17.68 2.52
C HIS A 74 8.54 -16.27 2.63
N HIS A 75 7.22 -16.13 2.80
CA HIS A 75 6.55 -14.83 2.82
C HIS A 75 5.46 -14.79 3.88
N ASP A 76 5.37 -13.64 4.54
CA ASP A 76 4.27 -13.24 5.39
C ASP A 76 3.33 -12.28 4.67
N ASN A 77 2.12 -12.10 5.18
CA ASN A 77 1.11 -11.18 4.67
C ASN A 77 0.83 -11.33 3.17
N ILE A 78 0.74 -12.57 2.69
CA ILE A 78 0.44 -12.88 1.29
C ILE A 78 -1.03 -12.61 1.03
N LEU A 79 -1.34 -11.80 0.03
CA LEU A 79 -2.70 -11.49 -0.37
C LEU A 79 -3.17 -12.45 -1.48
N ALA A 80 -4.29 -13.13 -1.25
CA ALA A 80 -5.04 -13.86 -2.28
C ALA A 80 -6.34 -13.09 -2.54
N THR A 81 -6.40 -12.36 -3.69
CA THR A 81 -7.50 -11.47 -4.04
C THR A 81 -8.54 -12.17 -4.91
N ARG A 82 -9.77 -11.63 -4.94
CA ARG A 82 -10.92 -12.22 -5.63
C ARG A 82 -11.21 -13.66 -5.20
N ALA A 83 -10.91 -13.98 -3.94
CA ALA A 83 -11.18 -15.29 -3.37
C ALA A 83 -12.67 -15.43 -3.05
N SER A 84 -13.29 -16.51 -3.52
CA SER A 84 -14.61 -16.94 -3.05
C SER A 84 -14.49 -17.65 -1.70
N ARG A 85 -15.62 -17.96 -1.08
CA ARG A 85 -15.62 -18.74 0.17
C ARG A 85 -15.04 -20.14 -0.02
N GLU A 86 -15.35 -20.77 -1.14
CA GLU A 86 -14.84 -22.11 -1.49
C GLU A 86 -13.31 -22.08 -1.66
N VAL A 87 -12.78 -21.03 -2.29
CA VAL A 87 -11.31 -20.83 -2.43
C VAL A 87 -10.68 -20.64 -1.05
N TYR A 88 -11.29 -19.86 -0.16
CA TYR A 88 -10.81 -19.72 1.22
C TYR A 88 -10.80 -21.06 1.98
N GLU A 89 -11.88 -21.85 1.88
CA GLU A 89 -11.95 -23.16 2.50
C GLU A 89 -10.87 -24.09 1.96
N GLY A 90 -10.63 -24.08 0.63
CA GLY A 90 -9.51 -24.80 0.02
C GLY A 90 -8.14 -24.33 0.51
N ILE A 91 -7.92 -23.03 0.68
CA ILE A 91 -6.67 -22.49 1.24
C ILE A 91 -6.47 -23.03 2.67
N ARG A 92 -7.52 -23.10 3.49
CA ARG A 92 -7.46 -23.62 4.86
C ARG A 92 -7.03 -25.09 4.97
N GLU A 93 -7.26 -25.88 3.95
CA GLU A 93 -6.79 -27.28 3.92
C GLU A 93 -5.26 -27.40 3.87
N VAL A 94 -4.57 -26.36 3.38
CA VAL A 94 -3.12 -26.36 3.20
C VAL A 94 -2.36 -25.41 4.12
N THR A 95 -3.07 -24.50 4.80
CA THR A 95 -2.52 -23.62 5.84
C THR A 95 -3.62 -23.17 6.80
N GLU A 96 -3.37 -23.32 8.10
CA GLU A 96 -4.29 -22.84 9.15
C GLU A 96 -4.10 -21.35 9.46
N ASP A 97 -2.90 -20.81 9.18
CA ASP A 97 -2.54 -19.42 9.44
C ASP A 97 -3.02 -18.52 8.29
N CYS A 98 -4.33 -18.31 8.22
CA CYS A 98 -4.95 -17.43 7.23
C CYS A 98 -6.22 -16.74 7.75
N GLN A 99 -6.48 -15.53 7.25
CA GLN A 99 -7.63 -14.70 7.60
C GLN A 99 -8.44 -14.33 6.35
N TYR A 100 -9.75 -14.54 6.38
CA TYR A 100 -10.65 -14.18 5.26
C TYR A 100 -11.42 -12.89 5.53
N HIS A 101 -11.20 -11.91 4.68
CA HIS A 101 -11.96 -10.67 4.61
C HIS A 101 -13.06 -10.83 3.56
N SER A 102 -14.23 -11.28 4.00
CA SER A 102 -15.31 -11.73 3.10
C SER A 102 -15.84 -10.64 2.19
N LEU A 103 -15.98 -9.39 2.69
CA LEU A 103 -16.43 -8.25 1.87
C LEU A 103 -15.40 -7.88 0.80
N ALA A 104 -14.13 -7.84 1.16
CA ALA A 104 -13.03 -7.59 0.25
C ALA A 104 -12.73 -8.75 -0.71
N ARG A 105 -13.24 -9.95 -0.42
CA ARG A 105 -12.88 -11.20 -1.10
C ARG A 105 -11.36 -11.43 -1.09
N ILE A 106 -10.70 -11.11 0.01
CA ILE A 106 -9.25 -11.29 0.20
C ILE A 106 -9.01 -12.33 1.30
N VAL A 107 -8.14 -13.29 1.02
CA VAL A 107 -7.53 -14.13 2.04
C VAL A 107 -6.11 -13.63 2.28
N VAL A 108 -5.78 -13.38 3.52
CA VAL A 108 -4.42 -13.06 3.96
C VAL A 108 -3.80 -14.32 4.53
N ILE A 109 -2.70 -14.76 3.96
CA ILE A 109 -1.97 -15.95 4.39
C ILE A 109 -0.74 -15.49 5.20
N ASN A 110 -0.45 -16.20 6.29
CA ASN A 110 0.57 -15.87 7.27
C ASN A 110 0.44 -14.41 7.75
N PRO A 111 -0.72 -13.98 8.32
CA PRO A 111 -0.88 -12.61 8.78
C PRO A 111 0.09 -12.30 9.92
N ARG A 112 0.84 -11.21 9.79
CA ARG A 112 1.74 -10.68 10.82
C ARG A 112 1.44 -9.22 11.04
N GLU A 113 1.67 -8.78 12.25
CA GLU A 113 1.55 -7.38 12.59
C GLU A 113 2.56 -6.53 11.79
N ILE A 114 2.09 -5.39 11.28
CA ILE A 114 2.88 -4.46 10.49
C ILE A 114 2.71 -3.06 11.08
N ASP A 115 3.81 -2.35 11.25
CA ASP A 115 3.77 -0.92 11.57
C ASP A 115 3.03 -0.16 10.47
N ARG A 116 1.95 0.53 10.88
CA ARG A 116 1.10 1.27 9.94
C ARG A 116 1.46 2.74 9.94
N VAL A 117 1.77 3.26 8.75
CA VAL A 117 2.20 4.65 8.55
C VAL A 117 1.19 5.47 7.77
N GLY A 118 1.29 6.80 7.88
CA GLY A 118 0.50 7.77 7.13
C GLY A 118 -1.01 7.65 7.37
N ASN A 119 -1.81 8.09 6.39
CA ASN A 119 -3.27 8.01 6.43
C ASN A 119 -3.84 7.96 5.01
N ILE A 120 -4.60 6.92 4.69
CA ILE A 120 -5.32 6.75 3.42
C ILE A 120 -6.81 6.84 3.72
N ALA A 121 -7.53 7.76 3.08
CA ALA A 121 -8.97 7.78 3.12
C ALA A 121 -9.55 6.88 2.02
N VAL A 122 -10.43 5.94 2.38
CA VAL A 122 -11.18 5.12 1.42
C VAL A 122 -12.66 5.49 1.51
N VAL A 123 -13.18 6.07 0.44
CA VAL A 123 -14.51 6.72 0.42
C VAL A 123 -15.41 5.99 -0.56
N THR A 124 -16.66 5.69 -0.17
CA THR A 124 -17.67 5.14 -1.10
C THR A 124 -18.82 6.10 -1.35
N ALA A 125 -19.36 6.05 -2.57
CA ALA A 125 -20.59 6.76 -2.91
C ALA A 125 -21.81 6.11 -2.26
N GLY A 126 -21.95 4.80 -2.40
CA GLY A 126 -23.03 4.03 -1.81
C GLY A 126 -22.55 2.78 -1.09
N THR A 127 -23.48 2.11 -0.40
CA THR A 127 -23.22 0.86 0.32
C THR A 127 -22.90 -0.30 -0.62
N SER A 128 -23.38 -0.27 -1.86
CA SER A 128 -23.10 -1.27 -2.89
C SER A 128 -21.64 -1.23 -3.38
N ASP A 129 -20.93 -0.10 -3.18
CA ASP A 129 -19.54 0.08 -3.56
C ASP A 129 -18.57 -0.48 -2.49
N ILE A 130 -19.08 -0.79 -1.29
CA ILE A 130 -18.27 -1.23 -0.13
C ILE A 130 -17.37 -2.44 -0.46
N PRO A 131 -17.80 -3.47 -1.19
CA PRO A 131 -16.91 -4.60 -1.47
C PRO A 131 -15.63 -4.20 -2.22
N VAL A 132 -15.72 -3.29 -3.18
CA VAL A 132 -14.55 -2.77 -3.93
C VAL A 132 -13.70 -1.85 -3.05
N ALA A 133 -14.34 -1.05 -2.20
CA ALA A 133 -13.65 -0.22 -1.23
C ALA A 133 -12.90 -1.04 -0.17
N GLU A 134 -13.51 -2.12 0.33
CA GLU A 134 -12.84 -3.04 1.26
C GLU A 134 -11.66 -3.77 0.60
N GLU A 135 -11.76 -4.12 -0.70
CA GLU A 135 -10.60 -4.65 -1.42
C GLU A 135 -9.44 -3.65 -1.39
N ALA A 136 -9.70 -2.35 -1.62
CA ALA A 136 -8.68 -1.31 -1.54
C ALA A 136 -8.16 -1.11 -0.10
N ALA A 137 -9.05 -1.05 0.88
CA ALA A 137 -8.71 -0.80 2.28
C ALA A 137 -7.85 -1.94 2.87
N VAL A 138 -8.29 -3.19 2.71
CA VAL A 138 -7.54 -4.37 3.20
C VAL A 138 -6.19 -4.47 2.50
N THR A 139 -6.14 -4.24 1.18
CA THR A 139 -4.87 -4.21 0.45
C THR A 139 -3.92 -3.18 1.03
N ALA A 140 -4.37 -1.94 1.24
CA ALA A 140 -3.54 -0.88 1.79
C ALA A 140 -3.08 -1.18 3.23
N GLU A 141 -3.94 -1.74 4.09
CA GLU A 141 -3.61 -2.12 5.46
C GLU A 141 -2.51 -3.18 5.52
N TYR A 142 -2.61 -4.25 4.73
CA TYR A 142 -1.60 -5.29 4.68
C TYR A 142 -0.33 -4.88 3.91
N LEU A 143 -0.35 -3.73 3.25
CA LEU A 143 0.83 -3.04 2.76
C LEU A 143 1.43 -2.05 3.77
N GLY A 144 0.96 -2.02 5.03
CA GLY A 144 1.52 -1.22 6.12
C GLY A 144 1.04 0.24 6.14
N ASN A 145 -0.22 0.49 5.83
CA ASN A 145 -0.79 1.84 5.89
C ASN A 145 -1.93 1.93 6.90
N ARG A 146 -2.11 3.11 7.52
CA ARG A 146 -3.35 3.43 8.24
C ARG A 146 -4.42 3.78 7.21
N VAL A 147 -5.61 3.22 7.40
CA VAL A 147 -6.75 3.43 6.50
C VAL A 147 -7.94 3.93 7.30
N ASN A 148 -8.51 5.06 6.85
CA ASN A 148 -9.77 5.58 7.33
C ASN A 148 -10.88 5.25 6.32
N ARG A 149 -11.92 4.55 6.75
CA ARG A 149 -13.07 4.11 5.94
C ARG A 149 -14.22 5.09 6.09
N ILE A 150 -14.60 5.73 4.99
CA ILE A 150 -15.69 6.72 4.91
C ILE A 150 -16.74 6.20 3.93
N TYR A 151 -17.76 5.53 4.43
CA TYR A 151 -18.73 4.85 3.58
C TYR A 151 -20.05 5.62 3.47
N ASP A 152 -20.75 5.40 2.33
CA ASP A 152 -22.04 5.98 2.00
C ASP A 152 -22.05 7.52 2.01
N ALA A 153 -21.05 8.13 1.41
CA ALA A 153 -20.90 9.60 1.30
C ALA A 153 -21.25 10.12 -0.11
N GLY A 154 -22.22 9.49 -0.79
CA GLY A 154 -22.59 9.82 -2.16
C GLY A 154 -23.14 11.23 -2.35
N VAL A 155 -22.91 11.78 -3.57
CA VAL A 155 -23.24 13.18 -3.92
C VAL A 155 -24.73 13.49 -4.00
N ALA A 156 -25.59 12.49 -4.14
CA ALA A 156 -27.04 12.67 -4.06
C ALA A 156 -27.51 13.28 -2.72
N GLY A 157 -26.70 13.11 -1.66
CA GLY A 157 -26.84 13.81 -0.42
C GLY A 157 -25.55 14.54 -0.08
N ILE A 158 -25.26 15.65 -0.75
CA ILE A 158 -23.98 16.37 -0.70
C ILE A 158 -23.53 16.71 0.74
N HIS A 159 -24.45 16.91 1.67
CA HIS A 159 -24.14 17.12 3.08
C HIS A 159 -23.39 15.95 3.73
N ARG A 160 -23.56 14.72 3.23
CA ARG A 160 -22.86 13.52 3.75
C ARG A 160 -21.35 13.67 3.58
N ILE A 161 -20.90 13.97 2.36
CA ILE A 161 -19.47 14.15 2.10
C ILE A 161 -18.92 15.42 2.77
N LEU A 162 -19.71 16.50 2.87
CA LEU A 162 -19.30 17.72 3.54
C LEU A 162 -19.14 17.54 5.06
N ASN A 163 -19.92 16.66 5.68
CA ASN A 163 -19.82 16.38 7.12
C ASN A 163 -18.53 15.64 7.49
N VAL A 164 -17.94 14.89 6.57
CA VAL A 164 -16.69 14.10 6.80
C VAL A 164 -15.44 14.78 6.23
N ARG A 165 -15.55 16.05 5.81
CA ARG A 165 -14.44 16.77 5.17
C ARG A 165 -13.18 16.87 6.04
N GLU A 166 -13.32 17.01 7.35
CA GLU A 166 -12.19 17.10 8.28
C GLU A 166 -11.37 15.79 8.29
N GLU A 167 -12.04 14.64 8.15
CA GLU A 167 -11.37 13.35 8.02
C GLU A 167 -10.64 13.23 6.69
N LEU A 168 -11.24 13.77 5.60
CA LEU A 168 -10.61 13.80 4.27
C LEU A 168 -9.36 14.69 4.25
N TYR A 169 -9.36 15.82 4.94
CA TYR A 169 -8.22 16.74 4.99
C TYR A 169 -6.98 16.15 5.67
N GLN A 170 -7.15 15.11 6.49
CA GLN A 170 -6.06 14.42 7.16
C GLN A 170 -5.43 13.33 6.29
N ALA A 171 -5.98 13.05 5.11
CA ALA A 171 -5.48 11.99 4.24
C ALA A 171 -4.26 12.45 3.42
N ASN A 172 -3.27 11.57 3.28
CA ASN A 172 -2.16 11.75 2.35
C ASN A 172 -2.54 11.39 0.92
N VAL A 173 -3.58 10.57 0.76
CA VAL A 173 -4.18 10.14 -0.50
C VAL A 173 -5.60 9.66 -0.23
N ALA A 174 -6.53 9.96 -1.14
CA ALA A 174 -7.91 9.48 -1.08
C ALA A 174 -8.18 8.47 -2.19
N VAL A 175 -8.77 7.32 -1.84
CA VAL A 175 -9.33 6.34 -2.79
C VAL A 175 -10.84 6.54 -2.79
N VAL A 176 -11.41 6.91 -3.95
CA VAL A 176 -12.83 7.21 -4.08
C VAL A 176 -13.50 6.19 -4.97
N VAL A 177 -14.39 5.39 -4.39
CA VAL A 177 -15.05 4.25 -5.03
C VAL A 177 -16.49 4.60 -5.32
N ALA A 178 -16.87 4.63 -6.59
CA ALA A 178 -18.20 5.04 -7.01
C ALA A 178 -18.66 4.34 -8.31
N GLY A 179 -19.90 3.86 -8.29
CA GLY A 179 -20.62 3.39 -9.47
C GLY A 179 -21.45 4.51 -10.10
N MET A 180 -22.52 4.12 -10.78
CA MET A 180 -23.43 5.02 -11.50
C MET A 180 -22.69 5.95 -12.48
N GLU A 181 -22.66 7.27 -12.19
CA GLU A 181 -21.97 8.29 -12.97
C GLU A 181 -20.57 8.64 -12.41
N GLY A 182 -20.20 8.14 -11.24
CA GLY A 182 -18.85 8.35 -10.66
C GLY A 182 -18.57 9.77 -10.16
N ALA A 183 -19.57 10.63 -9.98
CA ALA A 183 -19.41 12.06 -9.70
C ALA A 183 -18.70 12.35 -8.35
N LEU A 184 -18.79 11.45 -7.37
CA LEU A 184 -18.14 11.62 -6.07
C LEU A 184 -16.63 11.89 -6.20
N THR A 185 -15.98 11.27 -7.17
CA THR A 185 -14.53 11.43 -7.40
C THR A 185 -14.16 12.87 -7.72
N SER A 186 -14.94 13.56 -8.56
CA SER A 186 -14.73 14.98 -8.88
C SER A 186 -15.01 15.89 -7.68
N VAL A 187 -16.03 15.57 -6.88
CA VAL A 187 -16.37 16.35 -5.67
C VAL A 187 -15.26 16.23 -4.63
N VAL A 188 -14.79 15.02 -4.34
CA VAL A 188 -13.66 14.81 -3.41
C VAL A 188 -12.41 15.49 -3.94
N GLY A 189 -12.10 15.33 -5.24
CA GLY A 189 -10.94 15.99 -5.87
C GLY A 189 -10.96 17.52 -5.79
N GLY A 190 -12.16 18.13 -5.71
CA GLY A 190 -12.34 19.57 -5.46
C GLY A 190 -12.26 19.98 -4.00
N LEU A 191 -12.37 19.05 -3.06
CA LEU A 191 -12.34 19.31 -1.62
C LEU A 191 -10.96 19.13 -1.00
N VAL A 192 -10.12 18.21 -1.51
CA VAL A 192 -8.86 17.82 -0.87
C VAL A 192 -7.64 18.37 -1.62
N SER A 193 -6.53 18.53 -0.90
CA SER A 193 -5.23 18.91 -1.48
C SER A 193 -4.34 17.69 -1.79
N CYS A 194 -4.74 16.49 -1.35
CA CYS A 194 -3.99 15.26 -1.61
C CYS A 194 -4.39 14.62 -2.96
N PRO A 195 -3.56 13.73 -3.53
CA PRO A 195 -3.92 12.94 -4.69
C PRO A 195 -5.20 12.12 -4.47
N VAL A 196 -6.02 12.00 -5.51
CA VAL A 196 -7.26 11.22 -5.51
C VAL A 196 -7.15 10.10 -6.53
N ILE A 197 -7.46 8.86 -6.11
CA ILE A 197 -7.53 7.70 -6.97
C ILE A 197 -9.01 7.31 -7.12
N GLY A 198 -9.57 7.54 -8.29
CA GLY A 198 -10.92 7.14 -8.64
C GLY A 198 -10.99 5.65 -8.98
N VAL A 199 -11.93 4.95 -8.36
CA VAL A 199 -12.24 3.54 -8.63
C VAL A 199 -13.68 3.46 -9.15
N PRO A 200 -13.88 3.40 -10.46
CA PRO A 200 -15.22 3.16 -10.99
C PRO A 200 -15.67 1.75 -10.61
N THR A 201 -16.92 1.58 -10.23
CA THR A 201 -17.50 0.25 -9.98
C THR A 201 -18.48 -0.14 -11.06
N SER A 202 -18.68 -1.46 -11.25
CA SER A 202 -19.70 -2.00 -12.14
C SER A 202 -21.12 -1.83 -11.60
N ILE A 203 -21.28 -1.23 -10.42
CA ILE A 203 -22.57 -0.97 -9.79
C ILE A 203 -23.31 0.11 -10.57
N GLY A 204 -24.50 -0.22 -11.03
CA GLY A 204 -25.35 0.67 -11.79
C GLY A 204 -26.36 -0.08 -12.65
N TYR A 205 -27.13 0.66 -13.41
CA TYR A 205 -28.14 0.13 -14.32
C TYR A 205 -28.27 1.00 -15.59
N GLY A 206 -28.95 0.49 -16.60
CA GLY A 206 -29.21 1.25 -17.85
C GLY A 206 -27.92 1.68 -18.53
N ALA A 207 -27.72 2.98 -18.71
CA ALA A 207 -26.57 3.55 -19.40
C ALA A 207 -25.26 3.52 -18.61
N SER A 208 -25.20 2.86 -17.44
CA SER A 208 -23.95 2.67 -16.70
C SER A 208 -22.98 1.72 -17.41
N PHE A 209 -23.48 0.84 -18.30
CA PHE A 209 -22.70 -0.12 -19.07
C PHE A 209 -21.64 -0.86 -18.23
N GLY A 210 -22.04 -1.38 -17.05
CA GLY A 210 -21.12 -2.13 -16.18
C GLY A 210 -19.94 -1.30 -15.67
N GLY A 211 -20.16 0.00 -15.40
CA GLY A 211 -19.15 0.90 -14.84
C GLY A 211 -18.43 1.79 -15.87
N VAL A 212 -18.68 1.63 -17.17
CA VAL A 212 -18.07 2.48 -18.22
C VAL A 212 -18.46 3.94 -18.04
N SER A 213 -19.71 4.24 -17.67
CA SER A 213 -20.15 5.61 -17.39
C SER A 213 -19.34 6.25 -16.27
N ALA A 214 -19.16 5.55 -15.15
CA ALA A 214 -18.34 6.01 -14.03
C ALA A 214 -16.88 6.20 -14.46
N LEU A 215 -16.31 5.24 -15.20
CA LEU A 215 -14.94 5.32 -15.72
C LEU A 215 -14.73 6.57 -16.57
N LEU A 216 -15.61 6.81 -17.55
CA LEU A 216 -15.51 7.97 -18.43
C LEU A 216 -15.70 9.29 -17.70
N CYS A 217 -16.63 9.35 -16.74
CA CYS A 217 -16.81 10.53 -15.90
C CYS A 217 -15.56 10.84 -15.08
N MET A 218 -14.97 9.85 -14.42
CA MET A 218 -13.76 10.02 -13.62
C MET A 218 -12.56 10.43 -14.49
N LEU A 219 -12.37 9.84 -15.67
CA LEU A 219 -11.31 10.21 -16.62
C LEU A 219 -11.44 11.64 -17.16
N ASN A 220 -12.67 12.16 -17.23
CA ASN A 220 -12.97 13.52 -17.67
C ASN A 220 -13.14 14.50 -16.50
N SER A 221 -12.70 14.15 -15.30
CA SER A 221 -12.80 15.03 -14.14
C SER A 221 -12.00 16.32 -14.35
N CYS A 222 -12.60 17.48 -14.02
CA CYS A 222 -11.93 18.77 -14.01
C CYS A 222 -10.98 18.92 -12.79
N ALA A 223 -11.07 18.06 -11.80
CA ALA A 223 -10.19 18.08 -10.63
C ALA A 223 -8.81 17.52 -11.00
N SER A 224 -7.80 18.37 -11.07
CA SER A 224 -6.47 18.06 -11.63
C SER A 224 -5.71 16.98 -10.85
N GLY A 225 -6.04 16.73 -9.58
CA GLY A 225 -5.41 15.73 -8.73
C GLY A 225 -5.97 14.31 -8.86
N VAL A 226 -6.91 14.07 -9.79
CA VAL A 226 -7.58 12.78 -9.97
C VAL A 226 -6.80 11.90 -10.95
N SER A 227 -6.52 10.67 -10.52
CA SER A 227 -6.12 9.54 -11.36
C SER A 227 -7.17 8.44 -11.28
N VAL A 228 -7.24 7.54 -12.26
CA VAL A 228 -8.31 6.53 -12.33
C VAL A 228 -7.71 5.14 -12.56
N VAL A 229 -8.19 4.15 -11.82
CA VAL A 229 -7.88 2.75 -12.04
C VAL A 229 -8.99 2.08 -12.87
N ASN A 230 -8.80 0.81 -13.24
CA ASN A 230 -9.81 0.06 -13.97
C ASN A 230 -11.08 -0.17 -13.14
N ILE A 231 -12.18 -0.53 -13.79
CA ILE A 231 -13.47 -0.86 -13.15
C ILE A 231 -13.27 -1.99 -12.15
N ASP A 232 -13.85 -1.86 -10.95
CA ASP A 232 -13.81 -2.80 -9.84
C ASP A 232 -12.37 -3.15 -9.36
N ASN A 233 -11.37 -2.32 -9.66
CA ASN A 233 -9.99 -2.57 -9.28
C ASN A 233 -9.62 -1.93 -7.94
N GLY A 234 -10.25 -2.38 -6.85
CA GLY A 234 -9.94 -1.96 -5.48
C GLY A 234 -8.50 -2.29 -5.10
N PHE A 235 -8.02 -3.48 -5.47
CA PHE A 235 -6.63 -3.89 -5.22
C PHE A 235 -5.63 -2.89 -5.82
N GLY A 236 -5.78 -2.55 -7.11
CA GLY A 236 -4.87 -1.61 -7.79
C GLY A 236 -4.88 -0.23 -7.15
N ALA A 237 -6.04 0.25 -6.72
CA ALA A 237 -6.16 1.54 -6.01
C ALA A 237 -5.49 1.51 -4.65
N GLY A 238 -5.73 0.47 -3.83
CA GLY A 238 -5.09 0.29 -2.53
C GLY A 238 -3.57 0.18 -2.65
N TYR A 239 -3.08 -0.52 -3.68
CA TYR A 239 -1.65 -0.63 -3.96
C TYR A 239 -1.03 0.73 -4.33
N GLN A 240 -1.63 1.49 -5.26
CA GLN A 240 -1.16 2.81 -5.66
C GLN A 240 -1.21 3.79 -4.48
N ALA A 241 -2.31 3.79 -3.71
CA ALA A 241 -2.45 4.61 -2.51
C ALA A 241 -1.34 4.32 -1.50
N SER A 242 -0.99 3.04 -1.29
CA SER A 242 0.13 2.65 -0.44
C SER A 242 1.46 3.22 -0.90
N LEU A 243 1.75 3.22 -2.22
CA LEU A 243 2.98 3.80 -2.75
C LEU A 243 3.04 5.31 -2.49
N ILE A 244 1.96 6.03 -2.78
CA ILE A 244 1.87 7.49 -2.59
C ILE A 244 2.03 7.83 -1.10
N ASN A 245 1.30 7.14 -0.21
CA ASN A 245 1.34 7.37 1.23
C ASN A 245 2.75 7.19 1.81
N LYS A 246 3.50 6.18 1.36
CA LYS A 246 4.88 5.91 1.81
C LYS A 246 5.90 6.94 1.33
N ILE A 247 5.69 7.58 0.17
CA ILE A 247 6.56 8.69 -0.29
C ILE A 247 6.44 9.85 0.68
N GLY A 248 5.22 10.24 1.06
CA GLY A 248 4.97 11.35 1.98
C GLY A 248 5.58 11.12 3.37
N THR A 249 5.49 9.89 3.90
CA THR A 249 6.04 9.56 5.24
C THR A 249 7.57 9.57 5.28
N ARG A 250 8.26 9.10 4.24
CA ARG A 250 9.72 9.13 4.13
C ARG A 250 10.29 10.56 4.17
N HIS A 251 9.60 11.53 3.57
CA HIS A 251 10.01 12.93 3.62
C HIS A 251 9.90 13.53 5.02
N HIS A 252 8.87 13.17 5.78
CA HIS A 252 8.70 13.64 7.17
C HIS A 252 9.76 13.09 8.14
N GLU A 253 10.22 11.86 7.94
CA GLU A 253 11.28 11.26 8.75
C GLU A 253 12.65 11.91 8.46
N ASN A 254 12.99 12.13 7.19
CA ASN A 254 14.24 12.77 6.79
C ASN A 254 14.34 14.26 7.21
N CYS A 255 13.20 14.98 7.27
CA CYS A 255 13.20 16.35 7.80
C CYS A 255 13.45 16.39 9.31
N LYS A 256 12.97 15.41 10.07
CA LYS A 256 13.17 15.35 11.53
C LYS A 256 14.61 14.99 11.91
N THR A 257 15.27 14.14 11.14
CA THR A 257 16.69 13.79 11.36
C THR A 257 17.65 14.93 11.06
N ASN A 258 17.35 15.75 10.04
CA ASN A 258 18.18 16.91 9.69
C ASN A 258 18.04 18.11 10.64
N THR A 259 16.96 18.17 11.44
CA THR A 259 16.80 19.24 12.45
C THR A 259 17.43 18.90 13.79
N SER A 260 17.73 17.62 14.07
CA SER A 260 18.40 17.20 15.31
C SER A 260 19.92 17.40 15.27
N ASP A 261 20.52 17.54 14.10
CA ASP A 261 21.97 17.79 13.94
C ASP A 261 22.35 19.27 13.86
N ALA A 262 21.36 20.18 13.85
CA ALA A 262 21.58 21.63 13.72
C ALA A 262 21.65 22.38 15.07
N ASP A 263 21.39 21.73 16.20
CA ASP A 263 21.41 22.34 17.53
C ASP A 263 22.57 21.82 18.42
N GLN A 264 23.80 21.76 17.89
CA GLN A 264 24.98 21.76 18.75
C GLN A 264 25.53 23.20 18.78
N PRO A 265 25.56 23.89 19.92
CA PRO A 265 26.23 25.19 20.02
C PRO A 265 27.74 24.94 19.90
N ASP A 266 28.36 25.65 18.96
CA ASP A 266 29.82 25.76 18.89
C ASP A 266 30.35 26.31 20.19
N ASP A 267 30.99 25.46 20.97
CA ASP A 267 31.80 25.82 22.15
C ASP A 267 33.03 26.58 21.64
N ILE A 268 32.88 27.91 21.52
CA ILE A 268 34.05 28.78 21.34
C ILE A 268 34.72 28.92 22.71
N SER A 269 35.72 28.08 22.95
CA SER A 269 36.64 28.26 24.08
C SER A 269 37.49 29.50 23.85
N ASP A 270 37.23 30.48 24.68
CA ASP A 270 38.02 31.65 24.94
C ASP A 270 39.46 31.25 25.37
N ALA A 271 40.46 31.55 24.53
CA ALA A 271 41.85 31.47 24.91
C ALA A 271 42.41 32.89 24.89
N GLY A 272 42.41 33.48 26.10
CA GLY A 272 43.11 34.70 26.36
C GLY A 272 44.63 34.52 26.35
N SER A 273 45.36 35.53 25.93
CA SER A 273 46.61 36.01 26.51
C SER A 273 47.07 37.25 25.76
N ASP A 274 47.02 38.33 26.42
CA ASP A 274 48.13 39.16 26.93
C ASP A 274 49.25 39.62 25.97
N SER A 275 49.43 40.87 26.03
CA SER A 275 50.68 41.68 26.00
C SER A 275 50.83 42.61 24.78
N ASP A 276 50.70 43.83 25.12
CA ASP A 276 51.71 44.83 25.37
C ASP A 276 52.13 45.72 24.18
N ASN A 277 51.77 46.96 24.36
CA ASN A 277 52.60 48.19 24.24
C ASN A 277 53.32 48.52 22.94
N THR A 278 53.04 49.59 22.33
CA THR A 278 53.84 50.85 22.24
C THR A 278 53.41 51.82 21.14
N MET A 279 53.15 53.02 21.59
CA MET A 279 53.28 54.32 20.93
C MET A 279 54.02 54.43 19.59
N LYS A 280 53.46 55.25 18.66
CA LYS A 280 54.00 56.55 18.17
C LYS A 280 53.16 57.02 16.95
N LYS A 281 52.54 58.17 17.13
CA LYS A 281 52.71 59.49 16.59
C LYS A 281 52.94 59.65 15.08
N ALA A 282 52.13 60.57 14.57
CA ALA A 282 52.33 61.58 13.55
C ALA A 282 52.01 61.20 12.09
N SER A 283 51.14 61.78 11.48
CA SER A 283 50.90 63.10 10.84
C SER A 283 49.53 63.10 10.24
#